data_fb2e1f8559f3b2538eca597010efd61f
#
_entry.id   fb2e1f8559f3b2538eca597010efd61f
#
_cell.length_a   1.000
_cell.length_b   1.000
_cell.length_c   1.000
_cell.angle_alpha   90.00
_cell.angle_beta   90.00
_cell.angle_gamma   90.00
#
_symmetry.space_group_name_H-M   'P 1'
#
loop_
_entity.id
_entity.type
_entity.pdbx_description
1 polymer ?
#
loop_
_entity_poly.entity_id
_entity_poly.type
_entity_poly.pdbx_seq_one_letter_code
_entity_poly.pdbx_strand_id
1 'polypeptide(L)'
;MVRIYTLTLAPSLDSATITPQIYPEGKLRCTAPVFEPGGGGINVARAIAHLGGSATAIFPAGGATGEHLVSLLADENVPVATVEAKDWTRQNLHVHVEASGEQYRFVMPGAALSEDEFRQLEEQVLEIESGAILVISGSLPPGVKLEKLTQLISAAQKQGIRCIVDSSGEALSAALAIGNIELVKPNQKELSALVNRELTQPDDVRKAAQEIVNSGKAKRVVVSL
;
A
#
# COMPACT_ATOMS: atom_id res chain seq x y z
N MET A 1 14.45 4.93 -19.86
CA MET A 1 13.48 5.43 -18.85
C MET A 1 13.50 4.45 -17.70
N VAL A 2 13.48 4.90 -16.44
CA VAL A 2 13.44 3.99 -15.28
C VAL A 2 12.05 3.38 -15.20
N ARG A 3 11.96 2.04 -15.12
CA ARG A 3 10.68 1.36 -14.92
C ARG A 3 10.28 1.39 -13.45
N ILE A 4 8.98 1.50 -13.22
CA ILE A 4 8.39 1.56 -11.88
C ILE A 4 7.41 0.39 -11.73
N TYR A 5 7.55 -0.30 -10.62
CA TYR A 5 6.66 -1.37 -10.19
C TYR A 5 6.12 -1.02 -8.81
N THR A 6 4.90 -1.46 -8.51
CA THR A 6 4.32 -1.31 -7.18
C THR A 6 3.86 -2.66 -6.66
N LEU A 7 4.11 -2.94 -5.40
CA LEU A 7 3.65 -4.16 -4.73
C LEU A 7 2.61 -3.81 -3.67
N THR A 8 1.43 -4.42 -3.78
CA THR A 8 0.35 -4.32 -2.80
C THR A 8 -0.01 -5.72 -2.32
N LEU A 9 0.36 -6.07 -1.09
CA LEU A 9 0.08 -7.40 -0.54
C LEU A 9 -1.36 -7.57 -0.05
N ALA A 10 -2.05 -6.48 0.30
CA ALA A 10 -3.44 -6.49 0.77
C ALA A 10 -4.31 -5.51 -0.05
N PRO A 11 -4.53 -5.79 -1.34
CA PRO A 11 -5.40 -4.95 -2.17
C PRO A 11 -6.84 -4.94 -1.67
N SER A 12 -7.63 -3.99 -2.16
CA SER A 12 -9.07 -3.91 -1.89
C SER A 12 -9.83 -3.42 -3.11
N LEU A 13 -11.08 -3.83 -3.20
CA LEU A 13 -12.08 -3.14 -4.00
C LEU A 13 -12.81 -2.18 -3.05
N ASP A 14 -12.58 -0.89 -3.21
CA ASP A 14 -13.21 0.12 -2.35
C ASP A 14 -14.55 0.54 -2.96
N SER A 15 -15.59 0.60 -2.14
CA SER A 15 -16.91 1.11 -2.54
C SER A 15 -17.26 2.35 -1.74
N ALA A 16 -17.68 3.40 -2.42
CA ALA A 16 -18.13 4.65 -1.82
C ALA A 16 -19.61 4.88 -2.07
N THR A 17 -20.36 5.30 -1.06
CA THR A 17 -21.78 5.60 -1.15
C THR A 17 -22.16 6.74 -0.23
N ILE A 18 -23.35 7.29 -0.42
CA ILE A 18 -23.90 8.40 0.36
C ILE A 18 -25.19 7.94 1.03
N THR A 19 -25.38 8.32 2.30
CA THR A 19 -26.64 8.16 3.02
C THR A 19 -27.08 9.51 3.59
N PRO A 20 -28.41 9.81 3.62
CA PRO A 20 -28.88 11.06 4.24
C PRO A 20 -28.50 11.20 5.71
N GLN A 21 -28.57 10.11 6.47
CA GLN A 21 -28.26 10.09 7.92
C GLN A 21 -27.90 8.68 8.38
N ILE A 22 -27.24 8.57 9.54
CA ILE A 22 -26.96 7.31 10.23
C ILE A 22 -27.78 7.24 11.50
N TYR A 23 -28.47 6.10 11.73
CA TYR A 23 -29.20 5.79 12.96
C TYR A 23 -29.18 4.27 13.19
N PRO A 24 -29.24 3.85 14.47
CA PRO A 24 -29.25 2.43 14.81
C PRO A 24 -30.58 1.76 14.45
N GLU A 25 -30.54 0.43 14.37
CA GLU A 25 -31.72 -0.47 14.23
C GLU A 25 -32.60 -0.25 13.01
N GLY A 26 -32.20 0.59 12.05
CA GLY A 26 -32.97 0.86 10.83
C GLY A 26 -32.19 0.53 9.56
N LYS A 27 -32.94 0.49 8.44
CA LYS A 27 -32.34 0.32 7.11
C LYS A 27 -31.86 1.67 6.60
N LEU A 28 -30.57 1.83 6.49
CA LEU A 28 -29.95 3.01 5.88
C LEU A 28 -30.01 2.86 4.35
N ARG A 29 -30.73 3.74 3.69
CA ARG A 29 -30.85 3.73 2.22
C ARG A 29 -29.73 4.61 1.65
N CYS A 30 -28.84 3.97 0.90
CA CYS A 30 -27.72 4.63 0.28
C CYS A 30 -27.94 4.85 -1.22
N THR A 31 -27.16 5.73 -1.81
CA THR A 31 -27.04 5.86 -3.26
C THR A 31 -26.40 4.61 -3.88
N ALA A 32 -26.47 4.47 -5.22
CA ALA A 32 -25.69 3.44 -5.91
C ALA A 32 -24.18 3.61 -5.57
N PRO A 33 -23.48 2.52 -5.25
CA PRO A 33 -22.07 2.62 -4.89
C PRO A 33 -21.20 2.94 -6.12
N VAL A 34 -20.13 3.72 -5.89
CA VAL A 34 -19.02 3.87 -6.84
C VAL A 34 -17.90 2.96 -6.39
N PHE A 35 -17.36 2.18 -7.31
CA PHE A 35 -16.25 1.27 -7.02
C PHE A 35 -14.93 1.85 -7.51
N GLU A 36 -13.88 1.70 -6.71
CA GLU A 36 -12.54 2.17 -7.00
C GLU A 36 -11.48 1.12 -6.62
N PRO A 37 -10.39 1.03 -7.39
CA PRO A 37 -9.25 0.22 -7.00
C PRO A 37 -8.62 0.76 -5.71
N GLY A 38 -8.39 -0.11 -4.73
CA GLY A 38 -7.79 0.24 -3.45
C GLY A 38 -6.53 -0.57 -3.14
N GLY A 39 -5.73 -0.03 -2.22
CA GLY A 39 -4.43 -0.56 -1.82
C GLY A 39 -3.29 0.41 -2.12
N GLY A 40 -2.33 0.52 -1.18
CA GLY A 40 -1.32 1.56 -1.24
C GLY A 40 -0.52 1.58 -2.54
N GLY A 41 0.07 0.46 -2.94
CA GLY A 41 0.85 0.36 -4.18
C GLY A 41 -0.01 0.56 -5.43
N ILE A 42 -1.24 0.04 -5.44
CA ILE A 42 -2.21 0.27 -6.52
C ILE A 42 -2.49 1.77 -6.68
N ASN A 43 -2.74 2.48 -5.58
CA ASN A 43 -2.97 3.93 -5.62
C ASN A 43 -1.74 4.70 -6.14
N VAL A 44 -0.53 4.24 -5.84
CA VAL A 44 0.69 4.82 -6.42
C VAL A 44 0.74 4.60 -7.93
N ALA A 45 0.44 3.39 -8.43
CA ALA A 45 0.42 3.11 -9.86
C ALA A 45 -0.63 3.95 -10.61
N ARG A 46 -1.84 4.08 -10.05
CA ARG A 46 -2.91 4.96 -10.56
C ARG A 46 -2.48 6.42 -10.60
N ALA A 47 -1.89 6.93 -9.52
CA ALA A 47 -1.38 8.30 -9.48
C ALA A 47 -0.31 8.57 -10.55
N ILE A 48 0.59 7.62 -10.77
CA ILE A 48 1.61 7.71 -11.82
C ILE A 48 0.94 7.75 -13.21
N ALA A 49 -0.06 6.91 -13.45
CA ALA A 49 -0.81 6.91 -14.73
C ALA A 49 -1.54 8.24 -14.95
N HIS A 50 -2.22 8.78 -13.94
CA HIS A 50 -2.89 10.08 -14.01
C HIS A 50 -1.92 11.26 -14.26
N LEU A 51 -0.65 11.12 -13.86
CA LEU A 51 0.42 12.08 -14.14
C LEU A 51 1.09 11.86 -15.52
N GLY A 52 0.57 10.94 -16.33
CA GLY A 52 1.11 10.63 -17.68
C GLY A 52 2.32 9.70 -17.67
N GLY A 53 2.64 9.09 -16.54
CA GLY A 53 3.67 8.05 -16.41
C GLY A 53 3.09 6.64 -16.58
N SER A 54 3.93 5.63 -16.29
CA SER A 54 3.51 4.22 -16.27
C SER A 54 4.20 3.50 -15.12
N ALA A 55 3.42 2.70 -14.39
CA ALA A 55 3.91 1.77 -13.37
C ALA A 55 3.11 0.47 -13.44
N THR A 56 3.78 -0.67 -13.32
CA THR A 56 3.10 -1.98 -13.26
C THR A 56 2.72 -2.30 -11.82
N ALA A 57 1.44 -2.52 -11.57
CA ALA A 57 0.93 -2.91 -10.25
C ALA A 57 0.98 -4.43 -10.07
N ILE A 58 1.74 -4.89 -9.07
CA ILE A 58 1.86 -6.30 -8.68
C ILE A 58 1.00 -6.52 -7.43
N PHE A 59 0.04 -7.46 -7.49
CA PHE A 59 -0.84 -7.73 -6.35
C PHE A 59 -1.58 -9.07 -6.49
N PRO A 60 -2.02 -9.69 -5.37
CA PRO A 60 -2.89 -10.86 -5.42
C PRO A 60 -4.33 -10.43 -5.75
N ALA A 61 -5.00 -11.14 -6.63
CA ALA A 61 -6.39 -10.90 -6.99
C ALA A 61 -7.20 -12.19 -6.86
N GLY A 62 -8.27 -12.18 -6.08
CA GLY A 62 -9.10 -13.36 -5.88
C GLY A 62 -10.60 -13.08 -5.96
N GLY A 63 -11.34 -14.02 -6.54
CA GLY A 63 -12.78 -13.98 -6.69
C GLY A 63 -13.30 -12.83 -7.55
N ALA A 64 -14.61 -12.66 -7.60
CA ALA A 64 -15.25 -11.63 -8.41
C ALA A 64 -14.82 -10.19 -8.04
N THR A 65 -14.48 -9.94 -6.78
CA THR A 65 -13.98 -8.63 -6.36
C THR A 65 -12.56 -8.36 -6.88
N GLY A 66 -11.72 -9.39 -6.98
CA GLY A 66 -10.41 -9.29 -7.62
C GLY A 66 -10.51 -9.06 -9.13
N GLU A 67 -11.40 -9.77 -9.80
CA GLU A 67 -11.68 -9.56 -11.24
C GLU A 67 -12.19 -8.13 -11.51
N HIS A 68 -13.10 -7.63 -10.69
CA HIS A 68 -13.60 -6.27 -10.82
C HIS A 68 -12.50 -5.22 -10.58
N LEU A 69 -11.64 -5.43 -9.56
CA LEU A 69 -10.47 -4.59 -9.31
C LEU A 69 -9.55 -4.49 -10.54
N VAL A 70 -9.25 -5.63 -11.17
CA VAL A 70 -8.42 -5.70 -12.38
C VAL A 70 -9.09 -4.97 -13.55
N SER A 71 -10.41 -5.14 -13.72
CA SER A 71 -11.17 -4.43 -14.77
C SER A 71 -11.09 -2.91 -14.60
N LEU A 72 -11.29 -2.40 -13.39
CA LEU A 72 -11.18 -0.96 -13.11
C LEU A 72 -9.79 -0.40 -13.40
N LEU A 73 -8.73 -1.16 -13.10
CA LEU A 73 -7.36 -0.76 -13.41
C LEU A 73 -7.09 -0.75 -14.92
N ALA A 74 -7.68 -1.69 -15.65
CA ALA A 74 -7.60 -1.70 -17.11
C ALA A 74 -8.29 -0.47 -17.73
N ASP A 75 -9.43 -0.05 -17.21
CA ASP A 75 -10.13 1.17 -17.64
C ASP A 75 -9.29 2.44 -17.40
N GLU A 76 -8.46 2.44 -16.35
CA GLU A 76 -7.51 3.52 -16.05
C GLU A 76 -6.16 3.39 -16.79
N ASN A 77 -5.99 2.38 -17.66
CA ASN A 77 -4.76 2.07 -18.38
C ASN A 77 -3.55 1.81 -17.44
N VAL A 78 -3.78 1.23 -16.27
CA VAL A 78 -2.72 0.81 -15.34
C VAL A 78 -2.30 -0.63 -15.67
N PRO A 79 -1.05 -0.88 -16.07
CA PRO A 79 -0.54 -2.22 -16.27
C PRO A 79 -0.56 -3.02 -14.96
N VAL A 80 -0.98 -4.26 -15.02
CA VAL A 80 -1.06 -5.14 -13.85
C VAL A 80 -0.28 -6.44 -14.07
N ALA A 81 0.27 -6.96 -12.96
CA ALA A 81 0.82 -8.30 -12.87
C ALA A 81 0.21 -8.94 -11.61
N THR A 82 -0.74 -9.86 -11.82
CA THR A 82 -1.51 -10.43 -10.71
C THR A 82 -1.10 -11.87 -10.43
N VAL A 83 -1.22 -12.26 -9.16
CA VAL A 83 -1.23 -13.65 -8.71
C VAL A 83 -2.66 -14.02 -8.36
N GLU A 84 -3.14 -15.16 -8.83
CA GLU A 84 -4.45 -15.65 -8.46
C GLU A 84 -4.46 -16.03 -6.97
N ALA A 85 -5.35 -15.39 -6.21
CA ALA A 85 -5.53 -15.66 -4.79
C ALA A 85 -6.79 -16.51 -4.56
N LYS A 86 -6.69 -17.47 -3.63
CA LYS A 86 -7.79 -18.34 -3.25
C LYS A 86 -8.91 -17.56 -2.55
N ASP A 87 -8.52 -16.67 -1.65
CA ASP A 87 -9.46 -15.84 -0.91
C ASP A 87 -9.83 -14.60 -1.74
N TRP A 88 -11.09 -14.21 -1.65
CA TRP A 88 -11.57 -13.04 -2.37
C TRP A 88 -10.87 -11.77 -1.92
N THR A 89 -10.54 -10.92 -2.88
CA THR A 89 -10.06 -9.56 -2.59
C THR A 89 -11.07 -8.85 -1.70
N ARG A 90 -10.60 -8.29 -0.58
CA ARG A 90 -11.48 -7.60 0.37
C ARG A 90 -12.20 -6.43 -0.28
N GLN A 91 -13.40 -6.14 0.20
CA GLN A 91 -14.17 -4.96 -0.17
C GLN A 91 -14.29 -4.04 1.03
N ASN A 92 -13.80 -2.81 0.93
CA ASN A 92 -14.03 -1.77 1.93
C ASN A 92 -15.29 -0.97 1.56
N LEU A 93 -15.92 -0.37 2.58
CA LEU A 93 -17.09 0.49 2.37
C LEU A 93 -16.84 1.86 2.99
N HIS A 94 -16.96 2.90 2.19
CA HIS A 94 -16.92 4.30 2.59
C HIS A 94 -18.31 4.89 2.48
N VAL A 95 -18.83 5.43 3.59
CA VAL A 95 -20.17 6.04 3.63
C VAL A 95 -20.03 7.51 4.00
N HIS A 96 -20.45 8.39 3.11
CA HIS A 96 -20.61 9.81 3.41
C HIS A 96 -22.03 10.08 3.93
N VAL A 97 -22.13 10.82 5.03
CA VAL A 97 -23.38 11.16 5.69
C VAL A 97 -23.72 12.62 5.39
N GLU A 98 -24.78 12.85 4.60
CA GLU A 98 -25.14 14.21 4.18
C GLU A 98 -25.48 15.13 5.36
N ALA A 99 -26.23 14.62 6.34
CA ALA A 99 -26.72 15.43 7.47
C ALA A 99 -25.58 15.98 8.36
N SER A 100 -24.49 15.23 8.53
CA SER A 100 -23.36 15.62 9.40
C SER A 100 -22.11 16.03 8.63
N GLY A 101 -22.01 15.69 7.35
CA GLY A 101 -20.79 15.87 6.55
C GLY A 101 -19.69 14.89 6.93
N GLU A 102 -19.95 13.93 7.83
CA GLU A 102 -18.97 12.95 8.30
C GLU A 102 -18.79 11.83 7.29
N GLN A 103 -17.63 11.15 7.36
CA GLN A 103 -17.34 9.97 6.59
C GLN A 103 -17.02 8.78 7.50
N TYR A 104 -17.71 7.68 7.26
CA TYR A 104 -17.45 6.39 7.93
C TYR A 104 -16.73 5.46 6.97
N ARG A 105 -15.63 4.86 7.44
CA ARG A 105 -14.81 3.93 6.68
C ARG A 105 -14.81 2.57 7.34
N PHE A 106 -15.47 1.61 6.72
CA PHE A 106 -15.46 0.22 7.14
C PHE A 106 -14.37 -0.51 6.38
N VAL A 107 -13.24 -0.73 7.05
CA VAL A 107 -12.06 -1.38 6.48
C VAL A 107 -12.05 -2.83 6.89
N MET A 108 -12.16 -3.73 5.91
CA MET A 108 -12.12 -5.17 6.14
C MET A 108 -10.67 -5.69 6.23
N PRO A 109 -10.43 -6.79 6.94
CA PRO A 109 -9.11 -7.42 6.93
C PRO A 109 -8.73 -7.82 5.51
N GLY A 110 -7.44 -7.80 5.18
CA GLY A 110 -6.93 -8.30 3.90
C GLY A 110 -7.22 -9.79 3.75
N ALA A 111 -7.36 -10.24 2.50
CA ALA A 111 -7.40 -11.66 2.20
C ALA A 111 -6.12 -12.34 2.71
N ALA A 112 -6.25 -13.52 3.30
CA ALA A 112 -5.09 -14.28 3.72
C ALA A 112 -4.30 -14.73 2.49
N LEU A 113 -2.97 -14.67 2.55
CA LEU A 113 -2.10 -15.22 1.52
C LEU A 113 -1.45 -16.51 2.01
N SER A 114 -1.57 -17.57 1.22
CA SER A 114 -0.80 -18.79 1.41
C SER A 114 0.68 -18.56 1.12
N GLU A 115 1.53 -19.47 1.56
CA GLU A 115 2.96 -19.41 1.25
C GLU A 115 3.24 -19.54 -0.26
N ASP A 116 2.40 -20.26 -1.00
CA ASP A 116 2.54 -20.44 -2.44
C ASP A 116 2.17 -19.17 -3.22
N GLU A 117 1.08 -18.52 -2.85
CA GLU A 117 0.69 -17.23 -3.42
C GLU A 117 1.74 -16.14 -3.14
N PHE A 118 2.28 -16.09 -1.92
CA PHE A 118 3.35 -15.16 -1.60
C PHE A 118 4.61 -15.46 -2.42
N ARG A 119 4.98 -16.73 -2.59
CA ARG A 119 6.11 -17.14 -3.42
C ARG A 119 5.95 -16.70 -4.87
N GLN A 120 4.75 -16.83 -5.45
CA GLN A 120 4.48 -16.36 -6.82
C GLN A 120 4.65 -14.83 -6.93
N LEU A 121 4.21 -14.06 -5.92
CA LEU A 121 4.46 -12.60 -5.87
C LEU A 121 5.97 -12.30 -5.75
N GLU A 122 6.69 -13.06 -4.96
CA GLU A 122 8.14 -12.94 -4.82
C GLU A 122 8.84 -13.22 -6.15
N GLU A 123 8.46 -14.27 -6.87
CA GLU A 123 8.98 -14.59 -8.20
C GLU A 123 8.78 -13.43 -9.18
N GLN A 124 7.57 -12.85 -9.25
CA GLN A 124 7.31 -11.67 -10.09
C GLN A 124 8.17 -10.46 -9.71
N VAL A 125 8.39 -10.22 -8.42
CA VAL A 125 9.28 -9.14 -7.96
C VAL A 125 10.73 -9.41 -8.34
N LEU A 126 11.17 -10.65 -8.27
CA LEU A 126 12.55 -11.05 -8.62
C LEU A 126 12.80 -11.12 -10.14
N GLU A 127 11.78 -11.05 -10.97
CA GLU A 127 11.89 -10.87 -12.42
C GLU A 127 12.10 -9.41 -12.85
N ILE A 128 11.97 -8.46 -11.91
CA ILE A 128 12.16 -7.03 -12.20
C ILE A 128 13.63 -6.76 -12.52
N GLU A 129 13.87 -5.97 -13.56
CA GLU A 129 15.21 -5.62 -14.01
C GLU A 129 15.98 -4.74 -13.00
N SER A 130 17.29 -4.91 -12.96
CA SER A 130 18.18 -4.06 -12.16
C SER A 130 18.04 -2.57 -12.52
N GLY A 131 18.08 -1.70 -11.51
CA GLY A 131 17.92 -0.25 -11.66
C GLY A 131 16.48 0.23 -11.65
N ALA A 132 15.49 -0.66 -11.73
CA ALA A 132 14.07 -0.31 -11.58
C ALA A 132 13.75 0.20 -10.16
N ILE A 133 12.58 0.78 -10.01
CA ILE A 133 12.00 1.19 -8.72
C ILE A 133 10.87 0.22 -8.38
N LEU A 134 10.90 -0.31 -7.16
CA LEU A 134 9.81 -1.08 -6.56
C LEU A 134 9.22 -0.28 -5.38
N VAL A 135 7.96 0.09 -5.47
CA VAL A 135 7.21 0.73 -4.38
C VAL A 135 6.40 -0.32 -3.66
N ILE A 136 6.74 -0.59 -2.41
CA ILE A 136 6.02 -1.50 -1.53
C ILE A 136 5.14 -0.64 -0.62
N SER A 137 3.82 -0.69 -0.82
CA SER A 137 2.91 0.18 -0.06
C SER A 137 1.65 -0.54 0.37
N GLY A 138 1.23 -0.28 1.61
CA GLY A 138 0.07 -0.87 2.26
C GLY A 138 0.43 -1.78 3.43
N SER A 139 -0.59 -2.45 3.97
CA SER A 139 -0.48 -3.36 5.11
C SER A 139 -0.10 -4.78 4.71
N LEU A 140 0.48 -5.52 5.65
CA LEU A 140 0.65 -6.96 5.51
C LEU A 140 -0.70 -7.68 5.71
N PRO A 141 -1.05 -8.61 4.83
CA PRO A 141 -2.24 -9.43 5.01
C PRO A 141 -2.00 -10.55 6.04
N PRO A 142 -3.06 -11.16 6.59
CA PRO A 142 -2.95 -12.39 7.35
C PRO A 142 -2.18 -13.46 6.57
N GLY A 143 -1.40 -14.28 7.28
CA GLY A 143 -0.59 -15.35 6.70
C GLY A 143 0.81 -14.92 6.25
N VAL A 144 1.06 -13.65 6.00
CA VAL A 144 2.39 -13.15 5.64
C VAL A 144 3.15 -12.70 6.89
N LYS A 145 4.24 -13.40 7.19
CA LYS A 145 5.14 -13.04 8.29
C LYS A 145 6.04 -11.88 7.89
N LEU A 146 6.41 -11.07 8.87
CA LEU A 146 7.28 -9.90 8.69
C LEU A 146 8.64 -10.26 8.07
N GLU A 147 9.17 -11.43 8.44
CA GLU A 147 10.43 -11.97 7.90
C GLU A 147 10.37 -12.19 6.39
N LYS A 148 9.20 -12.60 5.85
CA LYS A 148 9.01 -12.77 4.40
C LYS A 148 9.13 -11.44 3.66
N LEU A 149 8.52 -10.37 4.19
CA LEU A 149 8.64 -9.04 3.61
C LEU A 149 10.10 -8.55 3.61
N THR A 150 10.81 -8.72 4.73
CA THR A 150 12.21 -8.29 4.84
C THR A 150 13.14 -9.09 3.94
N GLN A 151 12.90 -10.38 3.78
CA GLN A 151 13.63 -11.23 2.84
C GLN A 151 13.40 -10.77 1.39
N LEU A 152 12.15 -10.50 1.01
CA LEU A 152 11.80 -10.00 -0.32
C LEU A 152 12.50 -8.66 -0.62
N ILE A 153 12.43 -7.69 0.30
CA ILE A 153 13.11 -6.39 0.14
C ILE A 153 14.63 -6.59 -0.02
N SER A 154 15.25 -7.42 0.82
CA SER A 154 16.68 -7.71 0.76
C SER A 154 17.07 -8.38 -0.56
N ALA A 155 16.27 -9.32 -1.05
CA ALA A 155 16.49 -9.99 -2.33
C ALA A 155 16.38 -9.00 -3.51
N ALA A 156 15.35 -8.15 -3.51
CA ALA A 156 15.19 -7.10 -4.52
C ALA A 156 16.37 -6.12 -4.54
N GLN A 157 16.84 -5.68 -3.37
CA GLN A 157 18.01 -4.81 -3.27
C GLN A 157 19.30 -5.47 -3.79
N LYS A 158 19.50 -6.76 -3.53
CA LYS A 158 20.65 -7.53 -4.04
C LYS A 158 20.67 -7.62 -5.57
N GLN A 159 19.50 -7.57 -6.21
CA GLN A 159 19.37 -7.50 -7.67
C GLN A 159 19.53 -6.07 -8.23
N GLY A 160 19.77 -5.08 -7.36
CA GLY A 160 19.92 -3.69 -7.77
C GLY A 160 18.58 -2.94 -7.94
N ILE A 161 17.48 -3.50 -7.47
CA ILE A 161 16.17 -2.84 -7.47
C ILE A 161 16.14 -1.80 -6.33
N ARG A 162 15.67 -0.60 -6.62
CA ARG A 162 15.56 0.50 -5.65
C ARG A 162 14.21 0.42 -4.95
N CYS A 163 14.20 0.02 -3.67
CA CYS A 163 12.98 -0.17 -2.90
C CYS A 163 12.52 1.12 -2.23
N ILE A 164 11.28 1.53 -2.48
CA ILE A 164 10.55 2.58 -1.77
C ILE A 164 9.54 1.87 -0.85
N VAL A 165 9.47 2.26 0.42
CA VAL A 165 8.57 1.63 1.39
C VAL A 165 7.63 2.68 2.00
N ASP A 166 6.33 2.46 1.82
CA ASP A 166 5.24 3.22 2.42
C ASP A 166 4.33 2.26 3.19
N SER A 167 4.75 1.92 4.39
CA SER A 167 4.07 1.01 5.30
C SER A 167 4.06 1.59 6.71
N SER A 168 3.44 0.92 7.65
CA SER A 168 3.29 1.40 9.02
C SER A 168 3.78 0.37 10.06
N GLY A 169 3.93 0.82 11.30
CA GLY A 169 4.22 -0.05 12.45
C GLY A 169 5.47 -0.90 12.28
N GLU A 170 5.34 -2.19 12.61
CA GLU A 170 6.47 -3.13 12.59
C GLU A 170 7.03 -3.35 11.19
N ALA A 171 6.19 -3.32 10.15
CA ALA A 171 6.64 -3.51 8.76
C ALA A 171 7.58 -2.39 8.32
N LEU A 172 7.28 -1.13 8.66
CA LEU A 172 8.14 0.01 8.37
C LEU A 172 9.45 -0.07 9.16
N SER A 173 9.38 -0.41 10.45
CA SER A 173 10.56 -0.56 11.31
C SER A 173 11.48 -1.66 10.81
N ALA A 174 10.93 -2.80 10.41
CA ALA A 174 11.69 -3.93 9.88
C ALA A 174 12.32 -3.62 8.53
N ALA A 175 11.62 -2.93 7.64
CA ALA A 175 12.18 -2.47 6.37
C ALA A 175 13.38 -1.53 6.59
N LEU A 176 13.25 -0.58 7.52
CA LEU A 176 14.36 0.32 7.88
C LEU A 176 15.54 -0.40 8.55
N ALA A 177 15.30 -1.51 9.24
CA ALA A 177 16.37 -2.32 9.83
C ALA A 177 17.25 -3.02 8.77
N ILE A 178 16.73 -3.29 7.58
CA ILE A 178 17.50 -3.82 6.44
C ILE A 178 18.55 -2.78 5.99
N GLY A 179 18.19 -1.49 6.02
CA GLY A 179 19.01 -0.39 5.53
C GLY A 179 18.94 -0.19 4.02
N ASN A 180 19.58 0.88 3.56
CA ASN A 180 19.69 1.24 2.13
C ASN A 180 18.34 1.33 1.38
N ILE A 181 17.24 1.64 2.08
CA ILE A 181 15.93 1.89 1.44
C ILE A 181 16.04 3.19 0.63
N GLU A 182 15.57 3.18 -0.61
CA GLU A 182 15.66 4.36 -1.50
C GLU A 182 14.87 5.55 -0.95
N LEU A 183 13.64 5.29 -0.48
CA LEU A 183 12.78 6.29 0.15
C LEU A 183 11.79 5.62 1.11
N VAL A 184 11.51 6.26 2.23
CA VAL A 184 10.38 5.93 3.12
C VAL A 184 9.49 7.14 3.32
N LYS A 185 8.18 6.89 3.52
CA LYS A 185 7.18 7.95 3.70
C LYS A 185 6.36 7.77 4.98
N PRO A 186 6.94 7.93 6.17
CA PRO A 186 6.17 7.94 7.40
C PRO A 186 5.31 9.21 7.53
N ASN A 187 4.17 9.08 8.21
CA ASN A 187 3.51 10.25 8.78
C ASN A 187 4.21 10.67 10.09
N GLN A 188 3.82 11.83 10.67
CA GLN A 188 4.45 12.34 11.89
C GLN A 188 4.33 11.37 13.07
N LYS A 189 3.20 10.65 13.23
CA LYS A 189 3.02 9.66 14.31
C LYS A 189 3.90 8.44 14.13
N GLU A 190 4.00 7.94 12.91
CA GLU A 190 4.88 6.83 12.56
C GLU A 190 6.34 7.19 12.76
N LEU A 191 6.75 8.41 12.36
CA LEU A 191 8.11 8.89 12.60
C LEU A 191 8.40 9.01 14.09
N SER A 192 7.45 9.55 14.90
CA SER A 192 7.57 9.59 16.36
C SER A 192 7.80 8.20 16.95
N ALA A 193 7.03 7.21 16.49
CA ALA A 193 7.17 5.82 16.94
C ALA A 193 8.55 5.22 16.55
N LEU A 194 9.02 5.48 15.32
CA LEU A 194 10.32 5.01 14.83
C LEU A 194 11.52 5.53 15.64
N VAL A 195 11.45 6.79 16.10
CA VAL A 195 12.52 7.40 16.90
C VAL A 195 12.25 7.34 18.40
N ASN A 196 11.14 6.72 18.82
CA ASN A 196 10.72 6.56 20.20
C ASN A 196 10.71 7.88 21.01
N ARG A 197 10.24 8.95 20.38
CA ARG A 197 10.08 10.25 21.02
C ARG A 197 8.96 11.06 20.39
N GLU A 198 8.33 11.95 21.14
CA GLU A 198 7.31 12.85 20.64
C GLU A 198 7.96 13.93 19.74
N LEU A 199 7.31 14.22 18.61
CA LEU A 199 7.74 15.21 17.63
C LEU A 199 6.65 16.28 17.52
N THR A 200 6.77 17.36 18.29
CA THR A 200 5.73 18.40 18.36
C THR A 200 6.02 19.60 17.45
N GLN A 201 7.27 19.84 17.14
CA GLN A 201 7.69 20.96 16.31
C GLN A 201 8.21 20.49 14.96
N PRO A 202 8.04 21.29 13.88
CA PRO A 202 8.57 20.94 12.56
C PRO A 202 10.06 20.64 12.54
N ASP A 203 10.83 21.34 13.38
CA ASP A 203 12.29 21.10 13.52
C ASP A 203 12.62 19.72 14.12
N ASP A 204 11.80 19.22 15.04
CA ASP A 204 11.99 17.88 15.61
C ASP A 204 11.70 16.81 14.56
N VAL A 205 10.66 17.01 13.75
CA VAL A 205 10.33 16.15 12.61
C VAL A 205 11.48 16.11 11.61
N ARG A 206 12.03 17.28 11.25
CA ARG A 206 13.16 17.38 10.33
C ARG A 206 14.41 16.67 10.86
N LYS A 207 14.75 16.87 12.14
CA LYS A 207 15.89 16.21 12.79
C LYS A 207 15.72 14.68 12.83
N ALA A 208 14.53 14.21 13.21
CA ALA A 208 14.24 12.77 13.24
C ALA A 208 14.34 12.13 11.85
N ALA A 209 13.81 12.77 10.82
CA ALA A 209 13.97 12.31 9.44
C ALA A 209 15.45 12.26 9.02
N GLN A 210 16.24 13.28 9.37
CA GLN A 210 17.68 13.34 9.08
C GLN A 210 18.47 12.25 9.81
N GLU A 211 18.08 11.88 11.03
CA GLU A 211 18.71 10.77 11.77
C GLU A 211 18.56 9.45 11.04
N ILE A 212 17.37 9.18 10.47
CA ILE A 212 17.13 7.98 9.65
C ILE A 212 18.05 7.97 8.42
N VAL A 213 18.18 9.11 7.72
CA VAL A 213 19.08 9.23 6.57
C VAL A 213 20.54 9.04 6.98
N ASN A 214 20.99 9.73 8.03
CA ASN A 214 22.38 9.69 8.50
C ASN A 214 22.81 8.30 9.01
N SER A 215 21.84 7.52 9.51
CA SER A 215 22.09 6.13 9.94
C SER A 215 22.18 5.12 8.78
N GLY A 216 22.00 5.55 7.54
CA GLY A 216 22.02 4.68 6.36
C GLY A 216 20.78 3.79 6.19
N LYS A 217 19.75 3.95 7.03
CA LYS A 217 18.53 3.17 6.96
C LYS A 217 17.72 3.47 5.69
N ALA A 218 17.66 4.75 5.33
CA ALA A 218 17.03 5.18 4.07
C ALA A 218 17.86 6.32 3.45
N LYS A 219 17.83 6.43 2.12
CA LYS A 219 18.49 7.55 1.41
C LYS A 219 17.65 8.82 1.45
N ARG A 220 16.33 8.67 1.52
CA ARG A 220 15.36 9.78 1.59
C ARG A 220 14.24 9.45 2.55
N VAL A 221 13.78 10.47 3.26
CA VAL A 221 12.60 10.40 4.13
C VAL A 221 11.67 11.54 3.75
N VAL A 222 10.44 11.23 3.39
CA VAL A 222 9.35 12.18 3.16
C VAL A 222 8.35 12.02 4.29
N VAL A 223 8.05 13.10 5.00
CA VAL A 223 7.11 13.05 6.13
C VAL A 223 5.83 13.75 5.74
N SER A 224 4.69 13.03 5.81
CA SER A 224 3.37 13.65 5.72
C SER A 224 2.95 14.19 7.10
N LEU A 225 2.45 15.43 7.13
CA LEU A 225 2.05 16.16 8.34
C LEU A 225 0.52 16.12 8.52
#